data_9c579eed5b3f86fc50799a556879a132
#
_entry.id   9c579eed5b3f86fc50799a556879a132
#
_cell.length_a   1.000
_cell.length_b   1.000
_cell.length_c   1.000
_cell.angle_alpha   90.00
_cell.angle_beta   90.00
_cell.angle_gamma   90.00
#
_symmetry.space_group_name_H-M   'P 1'
#
loop_
_entity.id
_entity.type
_entity.pdbx_description
1 polymer ?
#
loop_
_entity_poly.entity_id
_entity_poly.type
_entity_poly.pdbx_seq_one_letter_code
_entity_poly.pdbx_strand_id
1 'polypeptide(L)'
;MDVSDQELKLRLRLAQIEKNEACQEDFLVFVKSMWPEFIAGRHHKIIAEKLERVAKGELKRLIINMAPRHTKSEFASFLFPAWMMGRNPKMKIIQATHTTELAVNFGRKTKNLIDSDEYKEVFPKVRLAADSKASGRWDTASGGMYYAVGVGSNLAGRGGDLVIIDDPHSEQTAMSANGFDDAWDWYTGGPRQRLQPGGAIVLVQTRWSEKDMTGQLLKAMAKDPLADQWEVVELPAIFDDGEPCWPEFWSLDDLTAVKASIPPSKWNAQYQQNPTGEENAIIPRQWWKRWEKDKVPNLEFVIQSYDTAFSKRETSDFSAITTWGVFHPEEAGGPPAIILLDSKKERWDFPELKREALEQYQYWDPDTVIVEAKASGLPLTHELRNVGIPVVNFTPSKGNDKITRVHSVSPLFEAGMVWAPDTSFADELIEEVAAFPNGEYDDLVDSMTQALMRYRQGNFVQLPSDDWGDEDTNVRVRAYY
;
A
#
# COMPACT_ATOMS: atom_id res chain seq x y z
N MET A 1 -47.26 22.64 39.67
CA MET A 1 -48.08 23.13 38.54
C MET A 1 -48.30 21.97 37.61
N ASP A 2 -49.50 21.40 37.59
CA ASP A 2 -49.83 20.34 36.63
C ASP A 2 -49.84 20.94 35.24
N VAL A 3 -48.93 20.51 34.42
CA VAL A 3 -48.82 20.87 32.99
C VAL A 3 -50.02 20.21 32.31
N SER A 4 -50.91 20.98 31.62
CA SER A 4 -52.01 20.38 30.89
C SER A 4 -51.49 19.42 29.83
N ASP A 5 -52.25 18.36 29.54
CA ASP A 5 -51.90 17.35 28.50
C ASP A 5 -51.61 17.99 27.14
N GLN A 6 -52.25 19.11 26.87
CA GLN A 6 -52.07 19.89 25.64
C GLN A 6 -50.76 20.67 25.63
N GLU A 7 -50.34 21.21 26.75
CA GLU A 7 -49.05 21.90 26.92
C GLU A 7 -47.89 20.90 26.84
N LEU A 8 -48.02 19.72 27.43
CA LEU A 8 -47.03 18.66 27.34
C LEU A 8 -46.80 18.19 25.89
N LYS A 9 -47.89 17.95 25.14
CA LYS A 9 -47.85 17.61 23.73
C LYS A 9 -47.18 18.68 22.87
N LEU A 10 -47.44 19.95 23.16
CA LEU A 10 -46.81 21.06 22.45
C LEU A 10 -45.31 21.14 22.73
N ARG A 11 -44.90 20.99 23.98
CA ARG A 11 -43.45 20.96 24.37
C ARG A 11 -42.73 19.80 23.73
N LEU A 12 -43.32 18.60 23.71
CA LEU A 12 -42.73 17.42 23.04
C LEU A 12 -42.58 17.66 21.52
N ARG A 13 -43.58 18.29 20.89
CA ARG A 13 -43.52 18.60 19.46
C ARG A 13 -42.46 19.65 19.15
N LEU A 14 -42.29 20.66 19.98
CA LEU A 14 -41.23 21.67 19.84
C LEU A 14 -39.87 21.04 20.00
N ALA A 15 -39.62 20.22 21.02
CA ALA A 15 -38.38 19.51 21.23
C ALA A 15 -38.02 18.59 20.05
N GLN A 16 -39.03 17.94 19.42
CA GLN A 16 -38.80 17.12 18.23
C GLN A 16 -38.43 17.97 17.01
N ILE A 17 -39.02 19.13 16.82
CA ILE A 17 -38.68 20.07 15.76
C ILE A 17 -37.25 20.57 15.94
N GLU A 18 -36.90 21.04 17.15
CA GLU A 18 -35.54 21.50 17.47
C GLU A 18 -34.50 20.40 17.26
N LYS A 19 -34.79 19.15 17.68
CA LYS A 19 -33.95 17.99 17.42
C LYS A 19 -33.75 17.73 15.92
N ASN A 20 -34.81 17.79 15.13
CA ASN A 20 -34.77 17.57 13.70
C ASN A 20 -33.97 18.68 12.98
N GLU A 21 -34.16 19.95 13.38
CA GLU A 21 -33.35 21.07 12.86
C GLU A 21 -31.86 20.90 13.20
N ALA A 22 -31.56 20.52 14.44
CA ALA A 22 -30.17 20.21 14.83
C ALA A 22 -29.58 19.08 13.99
N CYS A 23 -30.32 18.00 13.71
CA CYS A 23 -29.88 16.91 12.83
C CYS A 23 -29.65 17.37 11.39
N GLN A 24 -30.39 18.37 10.88
CA GLN A 24 -30.19 18.90 9.54
C GLN A 24 -28.93 19.77 9.43
N GLU A 25 -28.53 20.45 10.50
CA GLU A 25 -27.41 21.39 10.51
C GLU A 25 -26.10 20.78 10.98
N ASP A 26 -26.14 19.86 11.95
CA ASP A 26 -24.98 19.22 12.60
C ASP A 26 -24.92 17.73 12.24
N PHE A 27 -23.86 17.34 11.56
CA PHE A 27 -23.67 15.96 11.10
C PHE A 27 -23.51 14.97 12.27
N LEU A 28 -22.81 15.36 13.35
CA LEU A 28 -22.60 14.47 14.48
C LEU A 28 -23.91 14.26 15.28
N VAL A 29 -24.75 15.28 15.36
CA VAL A 29 -26.10 15.16 15.93
C VAL A 29 -26.96 14.22 15.09
N PHE A 30 -26.89 14.32 13.76
CA PHE A 30 -27.54 13.39 12.86
C PHE A 30 -27.05 11.95 13.06
N VAL A 31 -25.73 11.74 13.13
CA VAL A 31 -25.13 10.41 13.39
C VAL A 31 -25.69 9.81 14.68
N LYS A 32 -25.68 10.55 15.79
CA LYS A 32 -26.19 10.09 17.07
C LYS A 32 -27.70 9.78 17.03
N SER A 33 -28.45 10.50 16.22
CA SER A 33 -29.89 10.26 16.07
C SER A 33 -30.20 9.02 15.24
N MET A 34 -29.38 8.74 14.19
CA MET A 34 -29.59 7.61 13.27
C MET A 34 -28.88 6.33 13.73
N TRP A 35 -27.96 6.43 14.68
CA TRP A 35 -27.21 5.32 15.23
C TRP A 35 -27.23 5.34 16.77
N PRO A 36 -28.27 4.77 17.40
CA PRO A 36 -28.45 4.83 18.86
C PRO A 36 -27.32 4.22 19.69
N GLU A 37 -26.62 3.19 19.15
CA GLU A 37 -25.53 2.50 19.83
C GLU A 37 -24.15 3.16 19.56
N PHE A 38 -24.13 4.34 18.95
CA PHE A 38 -22.91 5.02 18.58
C PHE A 38 -22.13 5.49 19.79
N ILE A 39 -20.88 4.99 19.91
CA ILE A 39 -19.94 5.40 20.93
C ILE A 39 -19.08 6.54 20.36
N ALA A 40 -19.29 7.76 20.83
CA ALA A 40 -18.58 8.92 20.32
C ALA A 40 -17.15 8.99 20.90
N GLY A 41 -16.16 9.18 20.00
CA GLY A 41 -14.78 9.47 20.36
C GLY A 41 -14.32 10.83 19.83
N ARG A 42 -13.13 11.27 20.19
CA ARG A 42 -12.58 12.58 19.78
C ARG A 42 -12.41 12.72 18.25
N HIS A 43 -12.02 11.65 17.58
CA HIS A 43 -11.84 11.61 16.13
C HIS A 43 -13.15 11.83 15.36
N HIS A 44 -14.26 11.38 15.88
CA HIS A 44 -15.59 11.58 15.26
C HIS A 44 -15.96 13.05 15.14
N LYS A 45 -15.59 13.88 16.12
CA LYS A 45 -15.81 15.33 16.06
C LYS A 45 -14.98 15.97 14.95
N ILE A 46 -13.72 15.54 14.82
CA ILE A 46 -12.80 16.03 13.77
C ILE A 46 -13.36 15.67 12.40
N ILE A 47 -13.73 14.40 12.20
CA ILE A 47 -14.29 13.93 10.93
C ILE A 47 -15.58 14.64 10.58
N ALA A 48 -16.49 14.78 11.55
CA ALA A 48 -17.78 15.45 11.34
C ALA A 48 -17.59 16.91 10.92
N GLU A 49 -16.72 17.67 11.59
CA GLU A 49 -16.37 19.06 11.21
C GLU A 49 -15.89 19.16 9.75
N LYS A 50 -14.97 18.26 9.33
CA LYS A 50 -14.47 18.27 7.96
C LYS A 50 -15.54 17.92 6.93
N LEU A 51 -16.37 16.92 7.21
CA LEU A 51 -17.49 16.52 6.35
C LEU A 51 -18.55 17.63 6.26
N GLU A 52 -18.80 18.36 7.35
CA GLU A 52 -19.69 19.54 7.31
C GLU A 52 -19.14 20.66 6.43
N ARG A 53 -17.82 20.92 6.45
CA ARG A 53 -17.19 21.88 5.54
C ARG A 53 -17.31 21.43 4.08
N VAL A 54 -17.26 20.11 3.81
CA VAL A 54 -17.55 19.57 2.48
C VAL A 54 -19.01 19.85 2.11
N ALA A 55 -19.95 19.61 3.02
CA ALA A 55 -21.37 19.86 2.79
C ALA A 55 -21.71 21.34 2.53
N LYS A 56 -21.02 22.25 3.20
CA LYS A 56 -21.14 23.71 2.99
C LYS A 56 -20.44 24.18 1.71
N GLY A 57 -19.67 23.30 1.04
CA GLY A 57 -18.91 23.63 -0.16
C GLY A 57 -17.63 24.42 0.09
N GLU A 58 -17.20 24.54 1.33
CA GLU A 58 -15.96 25.22 1.77
C GLU A 58 -14.73 24.33 1.51
N LEU A 59 -14.89 23.01 1.59
CA LEU A 59 -13.85 22.02 1.36
C LEU A 59 -14.21 21.11 0.19
N LYS A 60 -13.35 21.07 -0.84
CA LYS A 60 -13.61 20.32 -2.08
C LYS A 60 -12.82 19.02 -2.20
N ARG A 61 -11.71 18.93 -1.49
CA ARG A 61 -10.77 17.79 -1.54
C ARG A 61 -10.38 17.42 -0.11
N LEU A 62 -10.89 16.30 0.35
CA LEU A 62 -10.67 15.82 1.71
C LEU A 62 -10.11 14.40 1.68
N ILE A 63 -9.02 14.18 2.40
CA ILE A 63 -8.45 12.87 2.69
C ILE A 63 -8.58 12.61 4.19
N ILE A 64 -9.09 11.45 4.56
CA ILE A 64 -9.13 10.96 5.95
C ILE A 64 -8.44 9.61 5.99
N ASN A 65 -7.26 9.58 6.62
CA ASN A 65 -6.50 8.37 6.86
C ASN A 65 -6.74 7.92 8.31
N MET A 66 -7.19 6.69 8.49
CA MET A 66 -7.52 6.18 9.81
C MET A 66 -7.42 4.65 9.89
N ALA A 67 -7.08 4.15 11.07
CA ALA A 67 -6.93 2.73 11.35
C ALA A 67 -8.20 1.90 11.00
N PRO A 68 -8.06 0.60 10.73
CA PRO A 68 -9.18 -0.30 10.57
C PRO A 68 -10.09 -0.29 11.82
N ARG A 69 -11.39 -0.53 11.63
CA ARG A 69 -12.39 -0.62 12.71
C ARG A 69 -12.57 0.64 13.57
N HIS A 70 -12.19 1.81 13.07
CA HIS A 70 -12.43 3.10 13.72
C HIS A 70 -13.59 3.90 13.08
N THR A 71 -14.52 3.23 12.39
CA THR A 71 -15.80 3.77 11.85
C THR A 71 -15.69 4.75 10.69
N LYS A 72 -14.50 4.91 10.06
CA LYS A 72 -14.32 5.82 8.91
C LYS A 72 -15.36 5.61 7.80
N SER A 73 -15.60 4.34 7.44
CA SER A 73 -16.55 3.97 6.38
C SER A 73 -18.00 4.19 6.79
N GLU A 74 -18.34 3.95 8.04
CA GLU A 74 -19.72 4.22 8.54
C GLU A 74 -20.03 5.72 8.47
N PHE A 75 -19.07 6.58 8.78
CA PHE A 75 -19.23 8.03 8.67
C PHE A 75 -19.27 8.48 7.21
N ALA A 76 -18.23 8.18 6.43
CA ALA A 76 -18.05 8.75 5.10
C ALA A 76 -18.89 8.05 4.01
N SER A 77 -19.10 6.72 4.11
CA SER A 77 -19.71 5.93 3.02
C SER A 77 -21.14 5.51 3.27
N PHE A 78 -21.64 5.65 4.51
CA PHE A 78 -23.00 5.31 4.88
C PHE A 78 -23.81 6.53 5.34
N LEU A 79 -23.39 7.16 6.46
CA LEU A 79 -24.18 8.23 7.09
C LEU A 79 -24.06 9.56 6.35
N PHE A 80 -22.87 9.92 5.88
CA PHE A 80 -22.64 11.18 5.18
C PHE A 80 -23.41 11.30 3.85
N PRO A 81 -23.40 10.29 2.94
CA PRO A 81 -24.24 10.36 1.74
C PRO A 81 -25.73 10.51 2.04
N ALA A 82 -26.25 9.84 3.08
CA ALA A 82 -27.63 9.99 3.50
C ALA A 82 -27.92 11.44 3.96
N TRP A 83 -27.04 11.99 4.80
CA TRP A 83 -27.17 13.36 5.29
C TRP A 83 -27.07 14.39 4.17
N MET A 84 -26.14 14.22 3.22
CA MET A 84 -25.99 15.07 2.05
C MET A 84 -27.24 15.09 1.16
N MET A 85 -27.85 13.93 0.92
CA MET A 85 -29.09 13.82 0.17
C MET A 85 -30.29 14.40 0.94
N GLY A 86 -30.27 14.36 2.28
CA GLY A 86 -31.22 15.05 3.13
C GLY A 86 -31.22 16.54 2.90
N ARG A 87 -30.04 17.13 2.88
CA ARG A 87 -29.83 18.58 2.65
C ARG A 87 -30.04 18.99 1.19
N ASN A 88 -29.67 18.14 0.24
CA ASN A 88 -29.88 18.37 -1.19
C ASN A 88 -30.37 17.10 -1.90
N PRO A 89 -31.70 16.92 -2.01
CA PRO A 89 -32.30 15.74 -2.64
C PRO A 89 -32.01 15.56 -4.13
N LYS A 90 -31.40 16.56 -4.78
CA LYS A 90 -30.97 16.50 -6.20
C LYS A 90 -29.54 16.09 -6.38
N MET A 91 -28.80 15.89 -5.30
CA MET A 91 -27.36 15.59 -5.34
C MET A 91 -27.09 14.25 -6.04
N LYS A 92 -26.04 14.22 -6.85
CA LYS A 92 -25.54 13.02 -7.50
C LYS A 92 -24.26 12.56 -6.80
N ILE A 93 -24.33 11.38 -6.17
CA ILE A 93 -23.25 10.80 -5.39
C ILE A 93 -22.70 9.57 -6.11
N ILE A 94 -21.38 9.52 -6.30
CA ILE A 94 -20.65 8.34 -6.72
C ILE A 94 -19.91 7.80 -5.49
N GLN A 95 -20.19 6.55 -5.13
CA GLN A 95 -19.56 5.84 -4.02
C GLN A 95 -18.68 4.73 -4.58
N ALA A 96 -17.38 4.78 -4.30
CA ALA A 96 -16.41 3.79 -4.75
C ALA A 96 -15.74 3.09 -3.57
N THR A 97 -15.47 1.80 -3.73
CA THR A 97 -14.64 0.99 -2.82
C THR A 97 -13.77 0.03 -3.63
N HIS A 98 -12.84 -0.70 -2.98
CA HIS A 98 -12.00 -1.68 -3.68
C HIS A 98 -12.79 -2.79 -4.39
N THR A 99 -14.02 -3.11 -3.95
CA THR A 99 -14.91 -4.05 -4.67
C THR A 99 -16.29 -3.46 -4.91
N THR A 100 -16.91 -3.82 -6.04
CA THR A 100 -18.29 -3.43 -6.35
C THR A 100 -19.28 -3.95 -5.30
N GLU A 101 -19.06 -5.14 -4.76
CA GLU A 101 -19.93 -5.75 -3.75
C GLU A 101 -20.00 -4.90 -2.48
N LEU A 102 -18.84 -4.44 -1.98
CA LEU A 102 -18.78 -3.57 -0.81
C LEU A 102 -19.47 -2.22 -1.06
N ALA A 103 -19.22 -1.62 -2.22
CA ALA A 103 -19.88 -0.36 -2.62
C ALA A 103 -21.40 -0.51 -2.68
N VAL A 104 -21.90 -1.61 -3.25
CA VAL A 104 -23.34 -1.94 -3.31
C VAL A 104 -23.93 -2.16 -1.91
N ASN A 105 -23.15 -2.75 -1.00
CA ASN A 105 -23.59 -2.92 0.40
C ASN A 105 -23.80 -1.56 1.09
N PHE A 106 -22.89 -0.59 0.92
CA PHE A 106 -23.10 0.77 1.40
C PHE A 106 -24.29 1.43 0.73
N GLY A 107 -24.45 1.27 -0.58
CA GLY A 107 -25.63 1.77 -1.30
C GLY A 107 -26.94 1.25 -0.76
N ARG A 108 -26.99 -0.03 -0.38
CA ARG A 108 -28.16 -0.66 0.25
C ARG A 108 -28.43 -0.09 1.65
N LYS A 109 -27.38 0.05 2.49
CA LYS A 109 -27.49 0.64 3.83
C LYS A 109 -28.02 2.07 3.75
N THR A 110 -27.43 2.91 2.89
CA THR A 110 -27.83 4.31 2.70
C THR A 110 -29.27 4.42 2.20
N LYS A 111 -29.65 3.59 1.22
CA LYS A 111 -31.03 3.52 0.70
C LYS A 111 -32.03 3.18 1.79
N ASN A 112 -31.73 2.13 2.59
CA ASN A 112 -32.61 1.69 3.67
C ASN A 112 -32.77 2.77 4.75
N LEU A 113 -31.67 3.49 5.09
CA LEU A 113 -31.73 4.60 6.02
C LEU A 113 -32.63 5.72 5.50
N ILE A 114 -32.47 6.11 4.23
CA ILE A 114 -33.34 7.16 3.61
C ILE A 114 -34.82 6.75 3.58
N ASP A 115 -35.08 5.46 3.51
CA ASP A 115 -36.46 4.95 3.52
C ASP A 115 -37.05 4.72 4.93
N SER A 116 -36.24 4.82 5.99
CA SER A 116 -36.71 4.68 7.37
C SER A 116 -37.58 5.85 7.82
N ASP A 117 -38.43 5.60 8.81
CA ASP A 117 -39.35 6.61 9.36
C ASP A 117 -38.54 7.68 10.13
N GLU A 118 -37.53 7.28 10.86
CA GLU A 118 -36.65 8.18 11.61
C GLU A 118 -35.93 9.20 10.70
N TYR A 119 -35.45 8.75 9.56
CA TYR A 119 -34.84 9.65 8.58
C TYR A 119 -35.84 10.58 7.93
N LYS A 120 -37.06 10.06 7.61
CA LYS A 120 -38.14 10.84 7.02
C LYS A 120 -38.70 11.91 7.97
N GLU A 121 -38.59 11.71 9.29
CA GLU A 121 -38.91 12.73 10.28
C GLU A 121 -37.95 13.91 10.20
N VAL A 122 -36.63 13.63 10.04
CA VAL A 122 -35.58 14.65 9.91
C VAL A 122 -35.64 15.33 8.53
N PHE A 123 -35.78 14.56 7.46
CA PHE A 123 -35.74 15.03 6.07
C PHE A 123 -37.06 14.71 5.32
N PRO A 124 -38.18 15.35 5.66
CA PRO A 124 -39.48 14.99 5.13
C PRO A 124 -39.66 15.22 3.62
N LYS A 125 -38.78 15.96 2.99
CA LYS A 125 -38.80 16.25 1.53
C LYS A 125 -38.10 15.18 0.69
N VAL A 126 -37.32 14.29 1.29
CA VAL A 126 -36.59 13.25 0.57
C VAL A 126 -37.47 12.02 0.39
N ARG A 127 -37.52 11.52 -0.83
CA ARG A 127 -38.25 10.29 -1.20
C ARG A 127 -37.42 9.54 -2.23
N LEU A 128 -37.41 8.23 -2.16
CA LEU A 128 -36.84 7.38 -3.22
C LEU A 128 -37.79 7.42 -4.44
N ALA A 129 -37.21 7.36 -5.64
CA ALA A 129 -37.98 7.19 -6.85
C ALA A 129 -38.66 5.80 -6.87
N ALA A 130 -39.91 5.74 -7.35
CA ALA A 130 -40.75 4.53 -7.25
C ALA A 130 -40.15 3.32 -8.03
N ASP A 131 -39.38 3.55 -9.05
CA ASP A 131 -38.71 2.56 -9.91
C ASP A 131 -37.27 2.19 -9.44
N SER A 132 -36.77 2.87 -8.43
CA SER A 132 -35.41 2.67 -7.88
C SER A 132 -35.31 1.43 -6.98
N LYS A 133 -35.25 0.21 -7.58
CA LYS A 133 -35.25 -1.05 -6.84
C LYS A 133 -33.84 -1.57 -6.55
N ALA A 134 -32.84 -1.23 -7.37
CA ALA A 134 -31.48 -1.74 -7.22
C ALA A 134 -30.77 -1.16 -6.00
N SER A 135 -29.83 -1.94 -5.40
CA SER A 135 -29.07 -1.49 -4.22
C SER A 135 -27.84 -0.67 -4.61
N GLY A 136 -27.24 -0.96 -5.75
CA GLY A 136 -26.00 -0.29 -6.23
C GLY A 136 -26.27 0.97 -7.04
N ARG A 137 -27.53 1.18 -7.51
CA ARG A 137 -27.93 2.39 -8.21
C ARG A 137 -29.39 2.70 -7.90
N TRP A 138 -29.61 3.87 -7.38
CA TRP A 138 -30.95 4.34 -7.09
C TRP A 138 -31.03 5.86 -7.16
N ASP A 139 -32.23 6.36 -7.38
CA ASP A 139 -32.52 7.77 -7.59
C ASP A 139 -33.50 8.26 -6.54
N THR A 140 -33.42 9.55 -6.24
CA THR A 140 -34.45 10.23 -5.46
C THR A 140 -35.59 10.73 -6.38
N ALA A 141 -36.78 10.89 -5.85
CA ALA A 141 -37.90 11.47 -6.60
C ALA A 141 -37.63 12.93 -7.08
N SER A 142 -36.65 13.59 -6.50
CA SER A 142 -36.18 14.93 -6.85
C SER A 142 -35.14 14.97 -7.95
N GLY A 143 -34.66 13.81 -8.45
CA GLY A 143 -33.66 13.68 -9.50
C GLY A 143 -32.21 13.61 -9.00
N GLY A 144 -31.98 13.37 -7.73
CA GLY A 144 -30.68 12.97 -7.19
C GLY A 144 -30.37 11.52 -7.51
N MET A 145 -29.10 11.15 -7.47
CA MET A 145 -28.63 9.80 -7.85
C MET A 145 -27.57 9.31 -6.85
N TYR A 146 -27.66 8.06 -6.47
CA TYR A 146 -26.58 7.33 -5.83
C TYR A 146 -26.10 6.22 -6.74
N TYR A 147 -24.78 6.14 -6.94
CA TYR A 147 -24.16 5.13 -7.78
C TYR A 147 -22.94 4.47 -7.08
N ALA A 148 -23.07 3.18 -6.80
CA ALA A 148 -22.04 2.36 -6.20
C ALA A 148 -21.16 1.69 -7.27
N VAL A 149 -19.83 1.70 -7.06
CA VAL A 149 -18.86 1.20 -8.03
C VAL A 149 -17.62 0.66 -7.33
N GLY A 150 -17.00 -0.39 -7.90
CA GLY A 150 -15.68 -0.87 -7.48
C GLY A 150 -14.56 -0.16 -8.22
N VAL A 151 -13.37 -0.08 -7.62
CA VAL A 151 -12.14 0.33 -8.30
C VAL A 151 -11.94 -0.52 -9.57
N GLY A 152 -11.47 0.09 -10.65
CA GLY A 152 -11.34 -0.55 -11.96
C GLY A 152 -12.62 -0.57 -12.81
N SER A 153 -13.79 -0.25 -12.25
CA SER A 153 -15.05 -0.27 -12.98
C SER A 153 -15.23 0.99 -13.84
N ASN A 154 -15.99 0.84 -14.94
CA ASN A 154 -16.26 1.93 -15.86
C ASN A 154 -17.29 2.94 -15.32
N LEU A 155 -16.92 4.22 -15.33
CA LEU A 155 -17.76 5.36 -14.91
C LEU A 155 -18.26 6.20 -16.09
N ALA A 156 -18.12 5.74 -17.34
CA ALA A 156 -18.49 6.51 -18.51
C ALA A 156 -19.99 6.93 -18.49
N GLY A 157 -20.24 8.18 -18.91
CA GLY A 157 -21.58 8.75 -19.02
C GLY A 157 -22.22 9.17 -17.68
N ARG A 158 -21.48 9.20 -16.57
CA ARG A 158 -22.01 9.58 -15.24
C ARG A 158 -21.24 10.74 -14.65
N GLY A 159 -21.96 11.73 -14.13
CA GLY A 159 -21.39 12.85 -13.40
C GLY A 159 -21.79 12.80 -11.93
N GLY A 160 -20.92 13.24 -11.03
CA GLY A 160 -21.17 13.33 -9.59
C GLY A 160 -20.90 14.72 -9.03
N ASP A 161 -21.74 15.18 -8.13
CA ASP A 161 -21.52 16.39 -7.33
C ASP A 161 -20.62 16.07 -6.13
N LEU A 162 -20.69 14.82 -5.66
CA LEU A 162 -19.86 14.27 -4.60
C LEU A 162 -19.34 12.88 -5.03
N VAL A 163 -18.04 12.69 -4.94
CA VAL A 163 -17.39 11.40 -5.12
C VAL A 163 -16.79 10.97 -3.79
N ILE A 164 -17.18 9.81 -3.29
CA ILE A 164 -16.63 9.22 -2.07
C ILE A 164 -15.83 7.99 -2.49
N ILE A 165 -14.58 7.92 -2.08
CA ILE A 165 -13.69 6.78 -2.32
C ILE A 165 -13.31 6.22 -0.95
N ASP A 166 -13.70 4.98 -0.69
CA ASP A 166 -13.50 4.33 0.61
C ASP A 166 -12.68 3.06 0.45
N ASP A 167 -11.55 3.05 1.12
CA ASP A 167 -10.56 1.96 1.08
C ASP A 167 -10.37 1.44 -0.37
N PRO A 168 -9.77 2.24 -1.28
CA PRO A 168 -9.60 1.87 -2.69
C PRO A 168 -8.64 0.68 -2.86
N HIS A 169 -7.87 0.34 -1.84
CA HIS A 169 -6.91 -0.74 -1.82
C HIS A 169 -7.35 -1.84 -0.85
N SER A 170 -7.15 -3.09 -1.25
CA SER A 170 -7.24 -4.28 -0.41
C SER A 170 -5.85 -4.84 -0.13
N GLU A 171 -5.75 -5.81 0.77
CA GLU A 171 -4.50 -6.53 0.99
C GLU A 171 -3.97 -7.18 -0.30
N GLN A 172 -4.85 -7.75 -1.13
CA GLN A 172 -4.47 -8.31 -2.43
C GLN A 172 -3.94 -7.24 -3.40
N THR A 173 -4.56 -6.06 -3.41
CA THR A 173 -4.10 -4.93 -4.24
C THR A 173 -2.72 -4.46 -3.76
N ALA A 174 -2.51 -4.35 -2.45
CA ALA A 174 -1.24 -3.93 -1.86
C ALA A 174 -0.09 -4.93 -2.11
N MET A 175 -0.40 -6.20 -2.33
CA MET A 175 0.56 -7.25 -2.68
C MET A 175 0.80 -7.36 -4.20
N SER A 176 0.01 -6.71 -5.03
CA SER A 176 0.16 -6.72 -6.49
C SER A 176 1.22 -5.71 -6.92
N ALA A 177 2.09 -6.08 -7.85
CA ALA A 177 3.13 -5.21 -8.40
C ALA A 177 2.57 -3.88 -8.96
N ASN A 178 1.38 -3.92 -9.58
CA ASN A 178 0.74 -2.76 -10.23
C ASN A 178 -0.54 -2.29 -9.51
N GLY A 179 -0.88 -2.88 -8.36
CA GLY A 179 -2.19 -2.64 -7.76
C GLY A 179 -2.44 -1.20 -7.33
N PHE A 180 -1.42 -0.47 -6.93
CA PHE A 180 -1.52 0.96 -6.61
C PHE A 180 -1.64 1.81 -7.86
N ASP A 181 -0.89 1.48 -8.91
CA ASP A 181 -0.90 2.21 -10.19
C ASP A 181 -2.22 1.98 -10.94
N ASP A 182 -2.75 0.77 -10.94
CA ASP A 182 -4.07 0.46 -11.52
C ASP A 182 -5.19 1.29 -10.83
N ALA A 183 -5.11 1.45 -9.51
CA ALA A 183 -6.06 2.28 -8.77
C ALA A 183 -5.90 3.78 -9.08
N TRP A 184 -4.66 4.23 -9.26
CA TRP A 184 -4.35 5.61 -9.66
C TRP A 184 -4.85 5.92 -11.07
N ASP A 185 -4.60 5.03 -12.03
CA ASP A 185 -5.07 5.17 -13.41
C ASP A 185 -6.60 5.19 -13.47
N TRP A 186 -7.25 4.33 -12.69
CA TRP A 186 -8.69 4.35 -12.55
C TRP A 186 -9.19 5.68 -11.95
N TYR A 187 -8.54 6.20 -10.92
CA TYR A 187 -8.92 7.48 -10.30
C TYR A 187 -8.81 8.63 -11.29
N THR A 188 -7.69 8.74 -11.98
CA THR A 188 -7.41 9.83 -12.93
C THR A 188 -8.25 9.74 -14.19
N GLY A 189 -8.48 8.54 -14.71
CA GLY A 189 -9.30 8.27 -15.90
C GLY A 189 -10.81 8.26 -15.66
N GLY A 190 -11.23 8.00 -14.42
CA GLY A 190 -12.65 7.84 -14.03
C GLY A 190 -13.14 8.91 -13.05
N PRO A 191 -13.06 8.69 -11.73
CA PRO A 191 -13.68 9.53 -10.70
C PRO A 191 -13.38 11.02 -10.84
N ARG A 192 -12.09 11.36 -11.04
CA ARG A 192 -11.68 12.77 -11.16
C ARG A 192 -12.32 13.46 -12.36
N GLN A 193 -12.47 12.78 -13.48
CA GLN A 193 -13.07 13.32 -14.71
C GLN A 193 -14.60 13.36 -14.66
N ARG A 194 -15.24 12.66 -13.72
CA ARG A 194 -16.69 12.60 -13.56
C ARG A 194 -17.22 13.62 -12.56
N LEU A 195 -16.32 14.33 -11.90
CA LEU A 195 -16.70 15.36 -10.95
C LEU A 195 -17.31 16.56 -11.69
N GLN A 196 -18.51 16.96 -11.28
CA GLN A 196 -19.17 18.15 -11.78
C GLN A 196 -18.43 19.42 -11.32
N PRO A 197 -18.53 20.56 -12.06
CA PRO A 197 -17.98 21.83 -11.61
C PRO A 197 -18.48 22.19 -10.20
N GLY A 198 -17.54 22.50 -9.30
CA GLY A 198 -17.84 22.78 -7.90
C GLY A 198 -18.02 21.56 -7.01
N GLY A 199 -17.98 20.36 -7.56
CA GLY A 199 -18.11 19.11 -6.81
C GLY A 199 -16.94 18.80 -5.88
N ALA A 200 -17.17 17.90 -4.94
CA ALA A 200 -16.18 17.49 -3.94
C ALA A 200 -15.77 16.01 -4.08
N ILE A 201 -14.54 15.72 -3.68
CA ILE A 201 -14.06 14.34 -3.52
C ILE A 201 -13.66 14.15 -2.05
N VAL A 202 -14.15 13.07 -1.45
CA VAL A 202 -13.79 12.60 -0.12
C VAL A 202 -13.13 11.24 -0.27
N LEU A 203 -11.85 11.14 0.07
CA LEU A 203 -11.13 9.88 0.16
C LEU A 203 -11.03 9.50 1.64
N VAL A 204 -11.47 8.32 1.99
CA VAL A 204 -11.22 7.73 3.30
C VAL A 204 -10.52 6.40 3.11
N GLN A 205 -9.41 6.20 3.81
CA GLN A 205 -8.68 4.94 3.67
C GLN A 205 -7.83 4.61 4.90
N THR A 206 -7.47 3.35 4.99
CA THR A 206 -6.34 2.88 5.76
C THR A 206 -5.09 3.00 4.88
N ARG A 207 -3.99 3.53 5.41
CA ARG A 207 -2.73 3.62 4.67
C ARG A 207 -2.10 2.24 4.47
N TRP A 208 -1.49 2.02 3.33
CA TRP A 208 -0.79 0.78 2.98
C TRP A 208 0.66 1.02 2.61
N SER A 209 0.93 2.09 1.87
CA SER A 209 2.22 2.40 1.27
C SER A 209 2.29 3.89 0.93
N GLU A 210 3.49 4.41 0.72
CA GLU A 210 3.68 5.73 0.11
C GLU A 210 3.16 5.82 -1.33
N LYS A 211 2.96 4.67 -1.99
CA LYS A 211 2.36 4.57 -3.33
C LYS A 211 0.84 4.40 -3.33
N ASP A 212 0.20 4.30 -2.17
CA ASP A 212 -1.26 4.21 -2.10
C ASP A 212 -1.95 5.50 -2.60
N MET A 213 -3.26 5.48 -2.73
CA MET A 213 -4.02 6.61 -3.29
C MET A 213 -3.69 7.94 -2.58
N THR A 214 -3.60 7.96 -1.24
CA THR A 214 -3.18 9.15 -0.50
C THR A 214 -1.78 9.60 -0.90
N GLY A 215 -0.81 8.69 -0.92
CA GLY A 215 0.57 9.02 -1.26
C GLY A 215 0.70 9.60 -2.68
N GLN A 216 0.00 9.03 -3.66
CA GLN A 216 0.00 9.53 -5.04
C GLN A 216 -0.67 10.91 -5.17
N LEU A 217 -1.80 11.13 -4.46
CA LEU A 217 -2.47 12.44 -4.42
C LEU A 217 -1.57 13.52 -3.79
N LEU A 218 -0.89 13.21 -2.69
CA LEU A 218 0.04 14.13 -2.03
C LEU A 218 1.27 14.43 -2.90
N LYS A 219 1.80 13.41 -3.60
CA LYS A 219 2.91 13.58 -4.55
C LYS A 219 2.49 14.50 -5.72
N ALA A 220 1.28 14.31 -6.25
CA ALA A 220 0.74 15.17 -7.31
C ALA A 220 0.54 16.62 -6.83
N MET A 221 -0.03 16.81 -5.64
CA MET A 221 -0.22 18.12 -5.01
C MET A 221 1.12 18.84 -4.77
N ALA A 222 2.13 18.14 -4.30
CA ALA A 222 3.46 18.71 -4.04
C ALA A 222 4.20 19.09 -5.34
N LYS A 223 3.96 18.33 -6.43
CA LYS A 223 4.64 18.52 -7.71
C LYS A 223 4.11 19.74 -8.48
N ASP A 224 2.80 20.01 -8.40
CA ASP A 224 2.14 21.07 -9.18
C ASP A 224 1.14 21.85 -8.31
N PRO A 225 1.37 23.15 -8.06
CA PRO A 225 0.45 24.00 -7.32
C PRO A 225 -0.94 24.16 -7.96
N LEU A 226 -1.08 23.84 -9.25
CA LEU A 226 -2.37 23.84 -9.96
C LEU A 226 -3.13 22.53 -9.83
N ALA A 227 -2.50 21.48 -9.31
CA ALA A 227 -3.17 20.22 -9.00
C ALA A 227 -4.22 20.41 -7.89
N ASP A 228 -5.11 19.42 -7.75
CA ASP A 228 -6.06 19.43 -6.65
C ASP A 228 -5.34 19.56 -5.30
N GLN A 229 -5.73 20.57 -4.52
CA GLN A 229 -5.18 20.82 -3.18
C GLN A 229 -6.04 20.10 -2.14
N TRP A 230 -5.43 19.19 -1.41
CA TRP A 230 -6.11 18.30 -0.47
C TRP A 230 -5.89 18.74 0.98
N GLU A 231 -6.97 18.79 1.73
CA GLU A 231 -6.88 18.82 3.20
C GLU A 231 -6.81 17.38 3.71
N VAL A 232 -5.77 17.09 4.51
CA VAL A 232 -5.50 15.73 4.99
C VAL A 232 -5.74 15.68 6.49
N VAL A 233 -6.51 14.68 6.91
CA VAL A 233 -6.74 14.33 8.31
C VAL A 233 -6.12 12.97 8.55
N GLU A 234 -5.05 12.93 9.33
CA GLU A 234 -4.38 11.69 9.75
C GLU A 234 -4.72 11.39 11.19
N LEU A 235 -5.33 10.23 11.41
CA LEU A 235 -5.81 9.78 12.71
C LEU A 235 -5.12 8.45 13.06
N PRO A 236 -3.94 8.50 13.70
CA PRO A 236 -3.26 7.29 14.16
C PRO A 236 -4.07 6.60 15.26
N ALA A 237 -3.94 5.29 15.39
CA ALA A 237 -4.62 4.52 16.44
C ALA A 237 -4.16 4.91 17.83
N ILE A 238 -2.89 5.29 17.97
CA ILE A 238 -2.28 5.85 19.19
C ILE A 238 -1.62 7.16 18.81
N PHE A 239 -1.99 8.26 19.44
CA PHE A 239 -1.40 9.57 19.21
C PHE A 239 -0.02 9.69 19.87
N ASP A 240 0.72 10.74 19.55
CA ASP A 240 2.08 11.00 20.09
C ASP A 240 2.08 11.19 21.62
N ASP A 241 0.93 11.57 22.21
CA ASP A 241 0.74 11.66 23.66
C ASP A 241 0.56 10.30 24.34
N GLY A 242 0.55 9.21 23.57
CA GLY A 242 0.36 7.84 24.02
C GLY A 242 -1.10 7.42 24.21
N GLU A 243 -2.06 8.33 23.97
CA GLU A 243 -3.47 8.05 24.14
C GLU A 243 -4.08 7.40 22.90
N PRO A 244 -4.97 6.40 23.02
CA PRO A 244 -5.72 5.85 21.92
C PRO A 244 -6.56 6.91 21.19
N CYS A 245 -6.73 6.76 19.89
CA CYS A 245 -7.62 7.60 19.08
C CYS A 245 -9.09 7.50 19.56
N TRP A 246 -9.47 6.34 20.04
CA TRP A 246 -10.83 6.04 20.50
C TRP A 246 -10.84 5.21 21.79
N PRO A 247 -10.44 5.82 22.95
CA PRO A 247 -10.28 5.10 24.19
C PRO A 247 -11.60 4.51 24.74
N GLU A 248 -12.75 5.05 24.33
CA GLU A 248 -14.05 4.54 24.73
C GLU A 248 -14.41 3.18 24.08
N PHE A 249 -13.66 2.75 23.06
CA PHE A 249 -13.88 1.52 22.34
C PHE A 249 -12.61 0.65 22.23
N TRP A 250 -11.47 1.26 21.98
CA TRP A 250 -10.15 0.60 21.90
C TRP A 250 -9.30 0.99 23.11
N SER A 251 -9.06 0.07 24.03
CA SER A 251 -8.10 0.30 25.11
C SER A 251 -6.66 0.31 24.59
N LEU A 252 -5.75 0.91 25.33
CA LEU A 252 -4.32 0.86 25.00
C LEU A 252 -3.78 -0.57 25.02
N ASP A 253 -4.29 -1.43 25.92
CA ASP A 253 -3.91 -2.84 26.01
C ASP A 253 -4.33 -3.61 24.76
N ASP A 254 -5.56 -3.39 24.26
CA ASP A 254 -6.04 -4.01 23.01
C ASP A 254 -5.18 -3.59 21.81
N LEU A 255 -4.87 -2.30 21.67
CA LEU A 255 -4.02 -1.79 20.60
C LEU A 255 -2.58 -2.31 20.71
N THR A 256 -2.05 -2.44 21.92
CA THR A 256 -0.72 -3.03 22.17
C THR A 256 -0.68 -4.50 21.80
N ALA A 257 -1.74 -5.26 22.11
CA ALA A 257 -1.87 -6.65 21.69
C ALA A 257 -1.92 -6.80 20.16
N VAL A 258 -2.67 -5.93 19.47
CA VAL A 258 -2.67 -5.88 18.00
C VAL A 258 -1.28 -5.57 17.46
N LYS A 259 -0.60 -4.54 18.02
CA LYS A 259 0.77 -4.16 17.62
C LYS A 259 1.75 -5.32 17.73
N ALA A 260 1.66 -6.11 18.80
CA ALA A 260 2.51 -7.28 19.01
C ALA A 260 2.19 -8.45 18.05
N SER A 261 0.99 -8.46 17.46
CA SER A 261 0.48 -9.57 16.63
C SER A 261 0.69 -9.37 15.13
N ILE A 262 1.10 -8.18 14.68
CA ILE A 262 1.31 -7.85 13.27
C ILE A 262 2.71 -7.29 13.03
N PRO A 263 3.25 -7.41 11.79
CA PRO A 263 4.55 -6.83 11.47
C PRO A 263 4.60 -5.32 11.76
N PRO A 264 5.72 -4.78 12.25
CA PRO A 264 5.89 -3.35 12.53
C PRO A 264 5.52 -2.45 11.35
N SER A 265 5.85 -2.86 10.12
CA SER A 265 5.49 -2.17 8.90
C SER A 265 3.98 -2.02 8.70
N LYS A 266 3.22 -3.11 8.93
CA LYS A 266 1.75 -3.07 8.87
C LYS A 266 1.16 -2.20 9.99
N TRP A 267 1.73 -2.27 11.19
CA TRP A 267 1.31 -1.40 12.29
C TRP A 267 1.49 0.07 11.95
N ASN A 268 2.67 0.45 11.50
CA ASN A 268 2.98 1.85 11.21
C ASN A 268 2.15 2.37 10.03
N ALA A 269 2.01 1.62 8.96
CA ALA A 269 1.18 2.02 7.83
C ALA A 269 -0.30 2.09 8.21
N GLN A 270 -0.88 0.99 8.69
CA GLN A 270 -2.32 0.85 8.81
C GLN A 270 -2.90 1.43 10.10
N TYR A 271 -2.15 1.35 11.21
CA TYR A 271 -2.61 1.83 12.50
C TYR A 271 -2.08 3.23 12.83
N GLN A 272 -0.83 3.53 12.49
CA GLN A 272 -0.25 4.85 12.72
C GLN A 272 -0.36 5.81 11.53
N GLN A 273 -0.91 5.36 10.41
CA GLN A 273 -1.09 6.13 9.16
C GLN A 273 0.24 6.68 8.59
N ASN A 274 1.34 6.09 8.98
CA ASN A 274 2.69 6.48 8.58
C ASN A 274 3.38 5.33 7.82
N PRO A 275 3.07 5.09 6.54
CA PRO A 275 3.79 4.12 5.73
C PRO A 275 5.17 4.70 5.39
N THR A 276 6.18 4.30 6.13
CA THR A 276 7.57 4.66 5.82
C THR A 276 8.17 3.62 4.89
N GLY A 277 8.94 4.06 3.88
CA GLY A 277 9.59 3.16 2.93
C GLY A 277 10.52 2.15 3.62
N GLU A 278 11.20 2.57 4.69
CA GLU A 278 12.15 1.73 5.43
C GLU A 278 11.48 0.65 6.29
N GLU A 279 10.33 0.93 6.88
CA GLU A 279 9.63 0.00 7.76
C GLU A 279 8.81 -1.06 7.00
N ASN A 280 8.59 -0.87 5.71
CA ASN A 280 8.02 -1.85 4.79
C ASN A 280 9.10 -2.69 4.07
N ALA A 281 10.36 -2.38 4.28
CA ALA A 281 11.45 -3.14 3.69
C ALA A 281 11.42 -4.58 4.18
N ILE A 282 11.44 -5.53 3.26
CA ILE A 282 11.64 -6.95 3.58
C ILE A 282 13.01 -7.14 4.22
N ILE A 283 13.98 -6.31 3.78
CA ILE A 283 15.36 -6.28 4.28
C ILE A 283 15.68 -4.84 4.70
N PRO A 284 15.54 -4.50 6.00
CA PRO A 284 15.86 -3.17 6.50
C PRO A 284 17.36 -2.86 6.41
N ARG A 285 17.74 -1.59 6.21
CA ARG A 285 19.15 -1.15 6.16
C ARG A 285 19.98 -1.59 7.37
N GLN A 286 19.39 -1.59 8.53
CA GLN A 286 20.06 -1.97 9.79
C GLN A 286 20.47 -3.45 9.86
N TRP A 287 19.98 -4.32 8.98
CA TRP A 287 20.39 -5.71 8.91
C TRP A 287 21.70 -5.92 8.15
N TRP A 288 22.11 -4.92 7.38
CA TRP A 288 23.39 -4.95 6.68
C TRP A 288 24.55 -4.75 7.67
N LYS A 289 25.56 -5.62 7.61
CA LYS A 289 26.81 -5.43 8.32
C LYS A 289 27.74 -4.54 7.50
N ARG A 290 28.35 -3.54 8.12
CA ARG A 290 29.30 -2.66 7.45
C ARG A 290 30.72 -3.20 7.58
N TRP A 291 31.43 -3.21 6.46
CA TRP A 291 32.85 -3.55 6.40
C TRP A 291 33.66 -2.27 6.41
N GLU A 292 34.27 -1.98 7.55
CA GLU A 292 35.00 -0.72 7.79
C GLU A 292 36.47 -0.75 7.42
N LYS A 293 36.98 -1.87 6.89
CA LYS A 293 38.39 -2.01 6.52
C LYS A 293 38.60 -1.59 5.07
N ASP A 294 39.76 -0.93 4.80
CA ASP A 294 40.13 -0.45 3.47
C ASP A 294 40.41 -1.58 2.45
N LYS A 295 40.65 -2.80 2.94
CA LYS A 295 40.93 -3.96 2.09
C LYS A 295 39.82 -4.97 2.14
N VAL A 296 39.49 -5.52 0.97
CA VAL A 296 38.61 -6.66 0.83
C VAL A 296 39.12 -7.83 1.67
N PRO A 297 38.28 -8.60 2.39
CA PRO A 297 38.72 -9.78 3.13
C PRO A 297 39.27 -10.86 2.21
N ASN A 298 39.96 -11.85 2.79
CA ASN A 298 40.34 -13.05 2.05
C ASN A 298 39.07 -13.79 1.62
N LEU A 299 38.91 -13.96 0.31
CA LEU A 299 37.72 -14.57 -0.29
C LEU A 299 38.00 -16.07 -0.56
N GLU A 300 37.00 -16.91 -0.25
CA GLU A 300 37.01 -18.33 -0.58
C GLU A 300 36.32 -18.62 -1.89
N PHE A 301 35.34 -17.78 -2.26
CA PHE A 301 34.50 -17.96 -3.44
C PHE A 301 33.93 -16.62 -3.90
N VAL A 302 33.90 -16.38 -5.21
CA VAL A 302 33.33 -15.15 -5.80
C VAL A 302 32.16 -15.50 -6.70
N ILE A 303 31.05 -14.84 -6.47
CA ILE A 303 29.78 -14.99 -7.23
C ILE A 303 29.51 -13.70 -7.96
N GLN A 304 29.25 -13.77 -9.27
CA GLN A 304 28.83 -12.64 -10.06
C GLN A 304 27.44 -12.92 -10.65
N SER A 305 26.52 -12.00 -10.49
CA SER A 305 25.12 -12.16 -10.89
C SER A 305 24.65 -11.03 -11.79
N TYR A 306 23.86 -11.38 -12.80
CA TYR A 306 23.36 -10.48 -13.84
C TYR A 306 21.85 -10.54 -13.95
N ASP A 307 21.18 -9.41 -13.76
CA ASP A 307 19.83 -9.16 -14.28
C ASP A 307 19.94 -8.27 -15.52
N THR A 308 19.33 -8.67 -16.63
CA THR A 308 19.63 -8.03 -17.93
C THR A 308 18.39 -7.53 -18.64
N ALA A 309 18.46 -6.29 -19.15
CA ALA A 309 17.51 -5.69 -20.08
C ALA A 309 18.25 -5.20 -21.34
N PHE A 310 17.61 -5.24 -22.53
CA PHE A 310 18.27 -4.88 -23.80
C PHE A 310 17.64 -3.64 -24.44
N SER A 311 17.62 -2.50 -23.76
CA SER A 311 17.15 -1.31 -24.43
C SER A 311 17.67 -0.04 -23.78
N LYS A 312 18.21 0.87 -24.59
CA LYS A 312 18.61 2.22 -24.18
C LYS A 312 17.44 3.22 -24.10
N ARG A 313 16.18 2.79 -24.27
CA ARG A 313 15.05 3.71 -24.20
C ARG A 313 14.85 4.17 -22.76
N GLU A 314 14.52 5.43 -22.56
CA GLU A 314 14.25 6.01 -21.24
C GLU A 314 13.16 5.28 -20.42
N THR A 315 12.30 4.52 -21.12
CA THR A 315 11.22 3.72 -20.55
C THR A 315 11.57 2.24 -20.31
N SER A 316 12.83 1.84 -20.51
CA SER A 316 13.28 0.44 -20.37
C SER A 316 13.93 0.22 -19.01
N ASP A 317 13.82 -1.02 -18.52
CA ASP A 317 14.48 -1.47 -17.30
C ASP A 317 16.00 -1.36 -17.42
N PHE A 318 16.68 -1.24 -16.30
CA PHE A 318 18.13 -1.25 -16.24
C PHE A 318 18.67 -2.68 -16.36
N SER A 319 19.94 -2.81 -16.73
CA SER A 319 20.69 -4.02 -16.47
C SER A 319 21.53 -3.83 -15.20
N ALA A 320 21.54 -4.84 -14.35
CA ALA A 320 22.23 -4.83 -13.08
C ALA A 320 23.26 -5.97 -12.99
N ILE A 321 24.42 -5.64 -12.46
CA ILE A 321 25.52 -6.60 -12.19
C ILE A 321 25.88 -6.45 -10.72
N THR A 322 25.87 -7.54 -9.95
CA THR A 322 26.38 -7.55 -8.57
C THR A 322 27.44 -8.62 -8.41
N THR A 323 28.54 -8.28 -7.73
CA THR A 323 29.66 -9.18 -7.44
C THR A 323 29.79 -9.36 -5.94
N TRP A 324 29.89 -10.60 -5.50
CA TRP A 324 29.87 -11.02 -4.11
C TRP A 324 31.01 -11.95 -3.76
N GLY A 325 31.59 -11.79 -2.57
CA GLY A 325 32.64 -12.64 -2.05
C GLY A 325 32.22 -13.40 -0.80
N VAL A 326 32.47 -14.70 -0.77
CA VAL A 326 32.30 -15.52 0.44
C VAL A 326 33.57 -15.46 1.26
N PHE A 327 33.45 -15.21 2.55
CA PHE A 327 34.60 -15.05 3.45
C PHE A 327 34.23 -15.44 4.89
N HIS A 328 35.27 -15.60 5.75
CA HIS A 328 35.08 -15.81 7.18
C HIS A 328 35.36 -14.50 7.94
N PRO A 329 34.36 -13.91 8.65
CA PRO A 329 34.56 -12.67 9.42
C PRO A 329 35.53 -12.81 10.59
N GLU A 330 35.62 -14.00 11.17
CA GLU A 330 36.52 -14.35 12.29
C GLU A 330 37.63 -15.30 11.81
N GLU A 331 38.88 -14.99 12.17
CA GLU A 331 40.06 -15.81 11.80
C GLU A 331 40.02 -17.23 12.42
N ALA A 332 39.10 -17.52 13.35
CA ALA A 332 39.00 -18.74 14.11
C ALA A 332 37.87 -19.70 13.66
N GLY A 333 37.37 -19.62 12.42
CA GLY A 333 36.45 -20.62 11.89
C GLY A 333 34.97 -20.40 12.26
N GLY A 334 34.51 -19.17 12.35
CA GLY A 334 33.07 -18.82 12.40
C GLY A 334 32.32 -19.20 11.11
N PRO A 335 30.99 -19.13 11.09
CA PRO A 335 30.24 -19.45 9.89
C PRO A 335 30.64 -18.53 8.73
N PRO A 336 30.64 -19.03 7.49
CA PRO A 336 30.91 -18.19 6.33
C PRO A 336 29.92 -17.08 6.21
N ALA A 337 30.35 -15.92 5.76
CA ALA A 337 29.56 -14.74 5.45
C ALA A 337 29.77 -14.34 3.99
N ILE A 338 28.93 -13.45 3.50
CA ILE A 338 29.02 -12.93 2.14
C ILE A 338 29.11 -11.41 2.15
N ILE A 339 30.02 -10.86 1.35
CA ILE A 339 30.26 -9.42 1.23
C ILE A 339 30.01 -8.94 -0.21
N LEU A 340 29.35 -7.82 -0.37
CA LEU A 340 29.26 -7.11 -1.64
C LEU A 340 30.66 -6.57 -2.01
N LEU A 341 31.13 -6.90 -3.21
CA LEU A 341 32.39 -6.44 -3.75
C LEU A 341 32.22 -5.29 -4.74
N ASP A 342 31.17 -5.36 -5.58
CA ASP A 342 30.84 -4.34 -6.57
C ASP A 342 29.37 -4.43 -6.96
N SER A 343 28.78 -3.31 -7.37
CA SER A 343 27.49 -3.27 -8.03
C SER A 343 27.46 -2.21 -9.12
N LYS A 344 26.85 -2.54 -10.25
CA LYS A 344 26.67 -1.64 -11.40
C LYS A 344 25.26 -1.76 -11.93
N LYS A 345 24.67 -0.62 -12.25
CA LYS A 345 23.33 -0.54 -12.84
C LYS A 345 23.30 0.55 -13.91
N GLU A 346 23.08 0.16 -15.15
CA GLU A 346 23.01 1.09 -16.28
C GLU A 346 22.10 0.56 -17.39
N ARG A 347 21.73 1.45 -18.33
CA ARG A 347 21.02 1.08 -19.56
C ARG A 347 22.01 0.84 -20.68
N TRP A 348 22.53 -0.37 -20.72
CA TRP A 348 23.44 -0.81 -21.78
C TRP A 348 22.70 -1.35 -22.99
N ASP A 349 23.22 -1.08 -24.21
CA ASP A 349 22.89 -1.93 -25.34
C ASP A 349 23.68 -3.26 -25.23
N PHE A 350 23.31 -4.24 -26.07
CA PHE A 350 23.91 -5.57 -25.97
C PHE A 350 25.44 -5.59 -26.15
N PRO A 351 26.06 -4.87 -27.12
CA PRO A 351 27.51 -4.77 -27.23
C PRO A 351 28.19 -4.16 -25.99
N GLU A 352 27.57 -3.16 -25.38
CA GLU A 352 28.09 -2.51 -24.16
C GLU A 352 27.97 -3.45 -22.96
N LEU A 353 26.81 -4.10 -22.76
CA LEU A 353 26.60 -5.08 -21.69
C LEU A 353 27.60 -6.25 -21.81
N LYS A 354 27.81 -6.76 -23.02
CA LYS A 354 28.81 -7.81 -23.27
C LYS A 354 30.23 -7.36 -22.88
N ARG A 355 30.62 -6.15 -23.28
CA ARG A 355 31.92 -5.58 -22.93
C ARG A 355 32.08 -5.43 -21.42
N GLU A 356 31.08 -4.84 -20.77
CA GLU A 356 31.09 -4.68 -19.31
C GLU A 356 31.17 -6.02 -18.61
N ALA A 357 30.42 -7.01 -19.04
CA ALA A 357 30.43 -8.34 -18.46
C ALA A 357 31.85 -9.00 -18.59
N LEU A 358 32.55 -8.82 -19.71
CA LEU A 358 33.90 -9.31 -19.90
C LEU A 358 34.92 -8.59 -19.00
N GLU A 359 34.80 -7.25 -18.88
CA GLU A 359 35.63 -6.43 -18.00
C GLU A 359 35.46 -6.83 -16.53
N GLN A 360 34.22 -6.99 -16.08
CA GLN A 360 33.90 -7.42 -14.72
C GLN A 360 34.38 -8.84 -14.42
N TYR A 361 34.24 -9.77 -15.38
CA TYR A 361 34.77 -11.11 -15.24
C TYR A 361 36.29 -11.13 -15.12
N GLN A 362 37.00 -10.37 -15.94
CA GLN A 362 38.47 -10.28 -15.89
C GLN A 362 38.99 -9.63 -14.61
N TYR A 363 38.26 -8.67 -14.07
CA TYR A 363 38.65 -7.94 -12.86
C TYR A 363 38.46 -8.76 -11.59
N TRP A 364 37.29 -9.44 -11.46
CA TRP A 364 36.90 -10.14 -10.25
C TRP A 364 37.23 -11.64 -10.25
N ASP A 365 37.54 -12.23 -11.41
CA ASP A 365 37.79 -13.67 -11.62
C ASP A 365 36.80 -14.57 -10.86
N PRO A 366 35.48 -14.42 -11.12
CA PRO A 366 34.44 -15.08 -10.34
C PRO A 366 34.43 -16.60 -10.58
N ASP A 367 34.27 -17.37 -9.49
CA ASP A 367 34.09 -18.82 -9.53
C ASP A 367 32.72 -19.22 -10.14
N THR A 368 31.73 -18.35 -10.07
CA THR A 368 30.42 -18.58 -10.64
C THR A 368 29.83 -17.28 -11.24
N VAL A 369 29.41 -17.38 -12.49
CA VAL A 369 28.64 -16.33 -13.18
C VAL A 369 27.19 -16.79 -13.36
N ILE A 370 26.24 -16.01 -12.88
CA ILE A 370 24.80 -16.29 -12.93
C ILE A 370 24.14 -15.28 -13.84
N VAL A 371 23.35 -15.73 -14.81
CA VAL A 371 22.55 -14.87 -15.70
C VAL A 371 21.11 -15.33 -15.68
N GLU A 372 20.17 -14.40 -15.49
CA GLU A 372 18.74 -14.73 -15.53
C GLU A 372 18.35 -15.19 -16.95
N ALA A 373 17.71 -16.37 -17.05
CA ALA A 373 17.30 -16.97 -18.33
C ALA A 373 16.02 -16.34 -18.89
N LYS A 374 15.95 -15.02 -18.97
CA LYS A 374 14.93 -14.27 -19.70
C LYS A 374 15.37 -14.08 -21.17
N ALA A 375 14.48 -13.54 -22.01
CA ALA A 375 14.75 -13.28 -23.43
C ALA A 375 16.05 -12.46 -23.65
N SER A 376 16.41 -11.60 -22.72
CA SER A 376 17.61 -10.76 -22.70
C SER A 376 18.86 -11.47 -22.21
N GLY A 377 18.79 -12.39 -21.26
CA GLY A 377 19.95 -13.07 -20.68
C GLY A 377 20.51 -14.21 -21.53
N LEU A 378 19.68 -14.87 -22.35
CA LEU A 378 20.11 -15.99 -23.17
C LEU A 378 21.20 -15.62 -24.20
N PRO A 379 21.10 -14.51 -24.98
CA PRO A 379 22.18 -14.08 -25.84
C PRO A 379 23.47 -13.76 -25.10
N LEU A 380 23.43 -13.09 -23.94
CA LEU A 380 24.60 -12.83 -23.11
C LEU A 380 25.24 -14.14 -22.67
N THR A 381 24.47 -15.10 -22.18
CA THR A 381 24.94 -16.42 -21.79
C THR A 381 25.69 -17.13 -22.94
N HIS A 382 25.14 -17.09 -24.16
CA HIS A 382 25.79 -17.67 -25.32
C HIS A 382 27.16 -17.02 -25.62
N GLU A 383 27.19 -15.70 -25.63
CA GLU A 383 28.43 -14.96 -25.93
C GLU A 383 29.53 -15.17 -24.87
N LEU A 384 29.14 -15.17 -23.57
CA LEU A 384 30.10 -15.44 -22.48
C LEU A 384 30.64 -16.88 -22.54
N ARG A 385 29.78 -17.86 -22.82
CA ARG A 385 30.21 -19.26 -23.00
C ARG A 385 31.13 -19.45 -24.22
N ASN A 386 30.92 -18.73 -25.30
CA ASN A 386 31.75 -18.79 -26.49
C ASN A 386 33.18 -18.31 -26.22
N VAL A 387 33.38 -17.43 -25.23
CA VAL A 387 34.71 -16.99 -24.82
C VAL A 387 35.27 -17.78 -23.61
N GLY A 388 34.58 -18.89 -23.23
CA GLY A 388 35.09 -19.82 -22.21
C GLY A 388 34.61 -19.51 -20.78
N ILE A 389 33.71 -18.56 -20.58
CA ILE A 389 33.21 -18.24 -19.24
C ILE A 389 32.10 -19.22 -18.86
N PRO A 390 32.20 -19.91 -17.71
CA PRO A 390 31.18 -20.84 -17.25
C PRO A 390 29.95 -20.08 -16.66
N VAL A 391 28.90 -19.96 -17.45
CA VAL A 391 27.64 -19.27 -17.03
C VAL A 391 26.60 -20.27 -16.58
N VAL A 392 26.05 -20.04 -15.40
CA VAL A 392 24.86 -20.73 -14.88
C VAL A 392 23.60 -19.90 -15.19
N ASN A 393 22.62 -20.51 -15.82
CA ASN A 393 21.36 -19.82 -16.07
C ASN A 393 20.42 -19.95 -14.85
N PHE A 394 19.95 -18.82 -14.34
CA PHE A 394 18.92 -18.75 -13.33
C PHE A 394 17.54 -18.67 -14.01
N THR A 395 16.66 -19.60 -13.71
CA THR A 395 15.29 -19.59 -14.24
C THR A 395 14.30 -19.50 -13.06
N PRO A 396 13.59 -18.39 -12.92
CA PRO A 396 12.55 -18.29 -11.90
C PRO A 396 11.47 -19.35 -12.11
N SER A 397 11.15 -20.13 -11.08
CA SER A 397 10.09 -21.13 -11.14
C SER A 397 8.70 -20.46 -11.03
N LYS A 398 7.65 -21.08 -11.61
CA LYS A 398 6.27 -20.62 -11.43
C LYS A 398 5.89 -20.64 -9.94
N GLY A 399 5.50 -19.48 -9.39
CA GLY A 399 5.18 -19.31 -7.97
C GLY A 399 6.33 -18.76 -7.12
N ASN A 400 7.51 -18.56 -7.69
CA ASN A 400 8.66 -17.91 -7.04
C ASN A 400 8.80 -16.47 -7.58
N ASP A 401 7.86 -15.60 -7.20
CA ASP A 401 7.89 -14.20 -7.55
C ASP A 401 9.04 -13.44 -6.86
N LYS A 402 9.30 -12.22 -7.26
CA LYS A 402 10.38 -11.38 -6.71
C LYS A 402 10.29 -11.26 -5.18
N ILE A 403 9.10 -11.06 -4.64
CA ILE A 403 8.86 -10.91 -3.20
C ILE A 403 9.24 -12.19 -2.45
N THR A 404 8.81 -13.35 -2.96
CA THR A 404 9.16 -14.65 -2.40
C THR A 404 10.68 -14.89 -2.42
N ARG A 405 11.39 -14.49 -3.49
CA ARG A 405 12.84 -14.59 -3.57
C ARG A 405 13.53 -13.74 -2.52
N VAL A 406 13.12 -12.48 -2.34
CA VAL A 406 13.66 -11.59 -1.31
C VAL A 406 13.41 -12.16 0.09
N HIS A 407 12.20 -12.66 0.36
CA HIS A 407 11.91 -13.34 1.62
C HIS A 407 12.77 -14.58 1.85
N SER A 408 13.12 -15.33 0.80
CA SER A 408 13.98 -16.51 0.93
C SER A 408 15.43 -16.20 1.36
N VAL A 409 15.90 -14.99 1.09
CA VAL A 409 17.27 -14.54 1.44
C VAL A 409 17.29 -13.58 2.64
N SER A 410 16.16 -13.02 3.06
CA SER A 410 16.10 -12.10 4.19
C SER A 410 16.65 -12.67 5.50
N PRO A 411 16.53 -13.99 5.83
CA PRO A 411 17.13 -14.55 7.03
C PRO A 411 18.65 -14.47 7.05
N LEU A 412 19.34 -14.36 5.90
CA LEU A 412 20.79 -14.14 5.86
C LEU A 412 21.18 -12.78 6.43
N PHE A 413 20.36 -11.76 6.15
CA PHE A 413 20.57 -10.41 6.67
C PHE A 413 20.24 -10.34 8.16
N GLU A 414 19.13 -10.93 8.58
CA GLU A 414 18.73 -11.00 9.99
C GLU A 414 19.80 -11.71 10.83
N ALA A 415 20.41 -12.77 10.30
CA ALA A 415 21.50 -13.49 10.93
C ALA A 415 22.85 -12.72 10.90
N GLY A 416 22.92 -11.53 10.25
CA GLY A 416 24.14 -10.74 10.16
C GLY A 416 25.21 -11.34 9.25
N MET A 417 24.83 -12.18 8.30
CA MET A 417 25.75 -12.86 7.37
C MET A 417 26.07 -12.03 6.12
N VAL A 418 25.30 -10.96 5.83
CA VAL A 418 25.50 -10.13 4.64
C VAL A 418 26.18 -8.83 5.00
N TRP A 419 27.30 -8.56 4.31
CA TRP A 419 28.15 -7.43 4.55
C TRP A 419 28.25 -6.53 3.31
N ALA A 420 28.48 -5.25 3.52
CA ALA A 420 28.71 -4.28 2.47
C ALA A 420 29.80 -3.28 2.86
N PRO A 421 30.67 -2.86 1.91
CA PRO A 421 31.65 -1.81 2.18
C PRO A 421 30.99 -0.44 2.32
N ASP A 422 31.74 0.54 2.84
CA ASP A 422 31.31 1.93 2.92
C ASP A 422 31.67 2.65 1.60
N THR A 423 30.83 2.41 0.58
CA THR A 423 31.02 2.93 -0.79
C THR A 423 29.67 3.35 -1.41
N SER A 424 29.72 4.25 -2.39
CA SER A 424 28.53 4.76 -3.07
C SER A 424 27.73 3.67 -3.78
N PHE A 425 28.39 2.68 -4.40
CA PHE A 425 27.71 1.58 -5.06
C PHE A 425 26.99 0.64 -4.08
N ALA A 426 27.56 0.47 -2.88
CA ALA A 426 26.92 -0.32 -1.83
C ALA A 426 25.71 0.42 -1.26
N ASP A 427 25.80 1.73 -1.09
CA ASP A 427 24.67 2.54 -0.63
C ASP A 427 23.53 2.53 -1.65
N GLU A 428 23.81 2.59 -2.96
CA GLU A 428 22.79 2.48 -4.01
C GLU A 428 22.02 1.15 -3.93
N LEU A 429 22.73 0.03 -3.78
CA LEU A 429 22.10 -1.28 -3.62
C LEU A 429 21.26 -1.34 -2.33
N ILE A 430 21.81 -0.87 -1.21
CA ILE A 430 21.12 -0.88 0.10
C ILE A 430 19.84 -0.05 0.03
N GLU A 431 19.88 1.12 -0.61
CA GLU A 431 18.71 1.98 -0.82
C GLU A 431 17.61 1.27 -1.63
N GLU A 432 17.99 0.64 -2.76
CA GLU A 432 17.05 -0.08 -3.62
C GLU A 432 16.42 -1.29 -2.88
N VAL A 433 17.23 -2.04 -2.14
CA VAL A 433 16.78 -3.18 -1.33
C VAL A 433 15.85 -2.72 -0.19
N ALA A 434 16.18 -1.64 0.49
CA ALA A 434 15.36 -1.09 1.56
C ALA A 434 14.03 -0.49 1.06
N ALA A 435 14.00 -0.01 -0.19
CA ALA A 435 12.79 0.49 -0.82
C ALA A 435 11.89 -0.63 -1.38
N PHE A 436 12.42 -1.85 -1.58
CA PHE A 436 11.67 -2.98 -2.15
C PHE A 436 10.61 -3.52 -1.16
N PRO A 437 9.37 -3.86 -1.59
CA PRO A 437 8.87 -3.92 -2.98
C PRO A 437 8.31 -2.61 -3.54
N ASN A 438 8.38 -1.53 -2.81
CA ASN A 438 7.73 -0.25 -3.13
C ASN A 438 8.65 0.74 -3.87
N GLY A 439 9.92 0.38 -4.10
CA GLY A 439 10.91 1.17 -4.84
C GLY A 439 10.51 1.43 -6.30
N GLU A 440 11.14 2.42 -6.93
CA GLU A 440 10.96 2.73 -8.36
C GLU A 440 11.65 1.69 -9.25
N TYR A 441 12.77 1.13 -8.76
CA TYR A 441 13.59 0.14 -9.45
C TYR A 441 13.82 -1.07 -8.55
N ASP A 442 14.04 -2.24 -9.16
CA ASP A 442 14.29 -3.50 -8.47
C ASP A 442 15.34 -4.39 -9.18
N ASP A 443 16.09 -3.82 -10.12
CA ASP A 443 17.07 -4.54 -10.95
C ASP A 443 18.26 -5.03 -10.10
N LEU A 444 18.76 -4.20 -9.18
CA LEU A 444 19.82 -4.59 -8.23
C LEU A 444 19.31 -5.64 -7.22
N VAL A 445 18.04 -5.54 -6.80
CA VAL A 445 17.40 -6.52 -5.90
C VAL A 445 17.33 -7.90 -6.57
N ASP A 446 16.97 -7.96 -7.86
CA ASP A 446 16.93 -9.21 -8.60
C ASP A 446 18.32 -9.83 -8.76
N SER A 447 19.32 -9.06 -9.15
CA SER A 447 20.70 -9.51 -9.25
C SER A 447 21.23 -9.99 -7.90
N MET A 448 21.01 -9.25 -6.81
CA MET A 448 21.40 -9.63 -5.45
C MET A 448 20.74 -10.96 -5.02
N THR A 449 19.41 -11.09 -5.20
CA THR A 449 18.70 -12.29 -4.74
C THR A 449 19.20 -13.57 -5.41
N GLN A 450 19.55 -13.51 -6.70
CA GLN A 450 20.15 -14.63 -7.43
C GLN A 450 21.50 -15.05 -6.82
N ALA A 451 22.36 -14.08 -6.51
CA ALA A 451 23.67 -14.35 -5.88
C ALA A 451 23.51 -14.94 -4.48
N LEU A 452 22.62 -14.39 -3.65
CA LEU A 452 22.39 -14.87 -2.28
C LEU A 452 21.70 -16.24 -2.24
N MET A 453 20.79 -16.53 -3.17
CA MET A 453 20.23 -17.87 -3.33
C MET A 453 21.31 -18.88 -3.72
N ARG A 454 22.28 -18.53 -4.59
CA ARG A 454 23.42 -19.39 -4.94
C ARG A 454 24.34 -19.62 -3.74
N TYR A 455 24.60 -18.57 -2.95
CA TYR A 455 25.36 -18.67 -1.70
C TYR A 455 24.71 -19.68 -0.75
N ARG A 456 23.38 -19.61 -0.57
CA ARG A 456 22.63 -20.53 0.27
C ARG A 456 22.64 -21.97 -0.27
N GLN A 457 22.40 -22.17 -1.56
CA GLN A 457 22.40 -23.47 -2.23
C GLN A 457 23.79 -24.12 -2.33
N GLY A 458 24.85 -23.32 -2.28
CA GLY A 458 26.22 -23.79 -2.32
C GLY A 458 26.71 -24.50 -1.04
N ASN A 459 25.84 -24.70 -0.05
CA ASN A 459 26.16 -25.25 1.28
C ASN A 459 27.18 -24.42 2.06
N PHE A 460 27.31 -23.15 1.75
CA PHE A 460 28.16 -22.22 2.51
C PHE A 460 27.59 -21.89 3.87
N VAL A 461 26.24 -21.95 4.01
CA VAL A 461 25.54 -21.57 5.24
C VAL A 461 24.31 -22.47 5.48
N GLN A 462 24.05 -22.80 6.75
CA GLN A 462 22.78 -23.40 7.19
C GLN A 462 22.04 -22.41 8.10
N LEU A 463 20.77 -22.21 7.82
CA LEU A 463 19.89 -21.36 8.63
C LEU A 463 18.97 -22.24 9.50
N PRO A 464 18.52 -21.76 10.70
CA PRO A 464 17.53 -22.49 11.51
C PRO A 464 16.23 -22.80 10.75
N SER A 465 15.90 -22.02 9.71
CA SER A 465 14.75 -22.26 8.83
C SER A 465 14.93 -23.46 7.87
N ASP A 466 16.15 -24.00 7.74
CA ASP A 466 16.45 -25.13 6.87
C ASP A 466 16.23 -26.46 7.60
N ASP A 467 16.09 -26.45 8.92
CA ASP A 467 15.73 -27.59 9.79
C ASP A 467 14.21 -27.89 9.76
N TRP A 468 13.63 -28.03 8.59
CA TRP A 468 12.32 -28.69 8.46
C TRP A 468 12.56 -30.17 8.27
N GLY A 469 12.48 -30.89 9.40
CA GLY A 469 12.46 -32.32 9.58
C GLY A 469 12.63 -33.16 8.32
N ASP A 470 13.85 -33.57 8.03
CA ASP A 470 14.12 -34.67 7.13
C ASP A 470 13.78 -36.00 7.83
N GLU A 471 12.56 -36.46 7.62
CA GLU A 471 12.37 -37.91 7.54
C GLU A 471 12.69 -38.32 6.10
N ASP A 472 13.86 -38.97 5.96
CA ASP A 472 14.30 -39.78 4.82
C ASP A 472 14.30 -39.17 3.40
N THR A 473 15.38 -38.54 3.02
CA THR A 473 15.95 -38.74 1.67
C THR A 473 17.47 -38.63 1.68
N ASN A 474 18.14 -39.77 1.71
CA ASN A 474 19.53 -39.96 1.31
C ASN A 474 19.69 -39.64 -0.19
N VAL A 475 19.74 -38.38 -0.58
CA VAL A 475 20.19 -37.96 -1.90
C VAL A 475 21.57 -37.33 -1.73
N ARG A 476 22.61 -38.10 -2.04
CA ARG A 476 23.95 -37.54 -2.29
C ARG A 476 23.86 -36.61 -3.50
N VAL A 477 23.77 -35.31 -3.27
CA VAL A 477 23.98 -34.31 -4.33
C VAL A 477 25.48 -34.29 -4.64
N ARG A 478 25.85 -34.88 -5.76
CA ARG A 478 27.19 -34.66 -6.33
C ARG A 478 27.23 -33.22 -6.84
N ALA A 479 28.12 -32.40 -6.31
CA ALA A 479 28.48 -31.13 -6.90
C ALA A 479 28.97 -31.40 -8.33
N TYR A 480 28.27 -30.90 -9.33
CA TYR A 480 28.78 -30.82 -10.69
C TYR A 480 29.40 -29.44 -10.88
N TYR A 481 30.65 -29.46 -11.23
CA TYR A 481 31.47 -28.33 -11.68
C TYR A 481 30.89 -27.69 -12.94
#